data_ea5c7fc2882ecc67dc8653ddcd4df27b
#
_entry.id   ea5c7fc2882ecc67dc8653ddcd4df27b
#
_cell.length_a   1.000
_cell.length_b   1.000
_cell.length_c   1.000
_cell.angle_alpha   90.00
_cell.angle_beta   90.00
_cell.angle_gamma   90.00
#
_symmetry.space_group_name_H-M   'P 1'
#
loop_
_entity.id
_entity.type
_entity.pdbx_description
1 polymer ?
#
loop_
_entity_poly.entity_id
_entity_poly.type
_entity_poly.pdbx_seq_one_letter_code
_entity_poly.pdbx_strand_id
1 'polypeptide(L)'
;MIRLRIDVDYPYPSRNKSFFYTALGIRPDKDYLKNSKIIARMINESPEEVEATWFFTPATTPDGKLLSLLNNDRHEVALHIVKDPYSEWKNIERMTGKKIRYYTVHGTERLLGRIMWKRWTERSPNIPRGFPLISFYQFPTEHLDVVCYSTSTDKAVKIAENAIREGRVLHFHPIWLFQRGKINHRGPFYDTLRQVLDVDRDVEAVAYSKKIFFTIAKNAEEYEKDVVSTGELIAKLRERGADVFTFLERSWVHTLSPSKSWVKGNDNIALLHLTSYDDWWKSIGKKTRNVIRKAEKSGVKTRTVEPDEKLAEGMWKIYNETPIRQDRAFPHYGESLDQITRSLHSTKNVTYVGAFLQDELVGFIQLVHGDHIVVISQILSLQKHWDKAVNNALVAKAVEVCSSKHEEWLMYARMGNHPSLDKFKQSNAFVKFPLTRYYAPLTRKGRVALKLRSQVEMKDALPQRIKYPLIPLYNWISRTKVRIRLRLKT
;
A
#
# COMPACT_ATOMS: atom_id res chain seq x y z
N MET A 1 3.91 -14.98 21.38
CA MET A 1 5.30 -14.45 21.29
C MET A 1 5.85 -14.71 19.89
N ILE A 2 6.30 -13.69 19.20
CA ILE A 2 6.91 -13.75 17.86
C ILE A 2 8.43 -13.71 18.00
N ARG A 3 9.12 -14.70 17.44
CA ARG A 3 10.59 -14.74 17.46
C ARG A 3 11.16 -14.41 16.08
N LEU A 4 12.08 -13.46 16.02
CA LEU A 4 12.71 -12.99 14.79
C LEU A 4 14.22 -13.24 14.81
N ARG A 5 14.74 -13.77 13.71
CA ARG A 5 16.17 -13.79 13.38
C ARG A 5 16.43 -12.84 12.23
N ILE A 6 17.29 -11.85 12.46
CA ILE A 6 17.55 -10.77 11.51
C ILE A 6 19.03 -10.76 11.16
N ASP A 7 19.39 -11.31 10.01
CA ASP A 7 20.76 -11.39 9.54
C ASP A 7 21.12 -10.13 8.73
N VAL A 8 21.93 -9.24 9.33
CA VAL A 8 22.38 -7.98 8.73
C VAL A 8 23.75 -8.21 8.08
N ASP A 9 23.76 -8.98 7.02
CA ASP A 9 25.00 -9.46 6.39
C ASP A 9 25.32 -8.82 5.04
N TYR A 10 24.35 -8.15 4.41
CA TYR A 10 24.54 -7.48 3.13
C TYR A 10 24.70 -5.96 3.29
N PRO A 11 25.89 -5.40 3.06
CA PRO A 11 26.10 -3.96 3.15
C PRO A 11 25.55 -3.18 1.95
N TYR A 12 25.05 -3.85 0.90
CA TYR A 12 24.61 -3.23 -0.34
C TYR A 12 23.10 -3.33 -0.54
N PRO A 13 22.46 -2.36 -1.25
CA PRO A 13 21.00 -2.26 -1.35
C PRO A 13 20.35 -3.31 -2.26
N SER A 14 21.12 -4.14 -2.96
CA SER A 14 20.64 -5.30 -3.71
C SER A 14 21.77 -6.29 -3.97
N ARG A 15 21.41 -7.56 -4.20
CA ARG A 15 22.38 -8.62 -4.50
C ARG A 15 23.25 -8.30 -5.73
N ASN A 16 22.63 -7.76 -6.81
CA ASN A 16 23.36 -7.40 -8.01
C ASN A 16 24.31 -6.21 -7.77
N LYS A 17 23.86 -5.19 -7.02
CA LYS A 17 24.72 -4.08 -6.62
C LYS A 17 25.83 -4.53 -5.68
N SER A 18 25.56 -5.43 -4.73
CA SER A 18 26.59 -6.03 -3.89
C SER A 18 27.70 -6.65 -4.73
N PHE A 19 27.32 -7.45 -5.72
CA PHE A 19 28.28 -8.06 -6.63
C PHE A 19 29.17 -7.03 -7.33
N PHE A 20 28.56 -6.05 -8.00
CA PHE A 20 29.30 -5.03 -8.74
C PHE A 20 30.15 -4.13 -7.84
N TYR A 21 29.61 -3.68 -6.70
CA TYR A 21 30.32 -2.79 -5.79
C TYR A 21 31.51 -3.48 -5.16
N THR A 22 31.33 -4.74 -4.80
CA THR A 22 32.44 -5.52 -4.28
C THR A 22 33.48 -5.81 -5.37
N ALA A 23 33.03 -6.15 -6.61
CA ALA A 23 33.90 -6.38 -7.75
C ALA A 23 34.77 -5.15 -8.10
N LEU A 24 34.20 -3.98 -7.93
CA LEU A 24 34.84 -2.69 -8.22
C LEU A 24 35.54 -2.07 -7.00
N GLY A 25 35.55 -2.74 -5.83
CA GLY A 25 36.11 -2.20 -4.60
C GLY A 25 35.37 -0.95 -4.07
N ILE A 26 34.13 -0.73 -4.47
CA ILE A 26 33.33 0.42 -4.04
C ILE A 26 32.86 0.18 -2.60
N ARG A 27 32.96 1.21 -1.75
CA ARG A 27 32.48 1.13 -0.37
C ARG A 27 30.99 0.81 -0.32
N PRO A 28 30.54 -0.04 0.63
CA PRO A 28 29.15 -0.41 0.76
C PRO A 28 28.24 0.80 1.02
N ASP A 29 27.09 0.82 0.37
CA ASP A 29 26.04 1.76 0.70
C ASP A 29 25.44 1.40 2.07
N LYS A 30 25.09 2.42 2.87
CA LYS A 30 24.49 2.24 4.21
C LYS A 30 22.99 1.97 4.18
N ASP A 31 22.42 1.55 3.05
CA ASP A 31 20.99 1.27 2.93
C ASP A 31 20.53 0.10 3.80
N TYR A 32 21.41 -0.86 4.12
CA TYR A 32 21.13 -1.90 5.11
C TYR A 32 20.80 -1.31 6.49
N LEU A 33 21.45 -0.22 6.90
CA LEU A 33 21.13 0.48 8.14
C LEU A 33 19.77 1.18 8.11
N LYS A 34 19.36 1.71 6.96
CA LYS A 34 18.03 2.32 6.81
C LYS A 34 16.94 1.28 6.99
N ASN A 35 17.06 0.15 6.31
CA ASN A 35 16.10 -0.94 6.40
C ASN A 35 16.06 -1.53 7.82
N SER A 36 17.21 -1.73 8.44
CA SER A 36 17.30 -2.20 9.83
C SER A 36 16.61 -1.25 10.81
N LYS A 37 16.77 0.07 10.65
CA LYS A 37 16.07 1.06 11.48
C LYS A 37 14.54 1.03 11.29
N ILE A 38 14.07 0.78 10.06
CA ILE A 38 12.64 0.63 9.78
C ILE A 38 12.10 -0.60 10.51
N ILE A 39 12.79 -1.74 10.38
CA ILE A 39 12.41 -2.99 11.04
C ILE A 39 12.44 -2.84 12.57
N ALA A 40 13.49 -2.25 13.12
CA ALA A 40 13.61 -2.04 14.57
C ALA A 40 12.47 -1.18 15.13
N ARG A 41 12.02 -0.15 14.39
CA ARG A 41 10.84 0.62 14.77
C ARG A 41 9.56 -0.20 14.70
N MET A 42 9.36 -0.95 13.62
CA MET A 42 8.20 -1.85 13.50
C MET A 42 8.12 -2.78 14.70
N ILE A 43 9.24 -3.35 15.14
CA ILE A 43 9.29 -4.23 16.32
C ILE A 43 8.96 -3.44 17.60
N ASN A 44 9.49 -2.23 17.75
CA ASN A 44 9.23 -1.39 18.93
C ASN A 44 7.79 -0.87 19.00
N GLU A 45 7.16 -0.64 17.85
CA GLU A 45 5.79 -0.15 17.72
C GLU A 45 4.76 -1.31 17.74
N SER A 46 5.20 -2.56 17.63
CA SER A 46 4.31 -3.72 17.63
C SER A 46 3.57 -3.87 18.97
N PRO A 47 2.25 -4.08 18.98
CA PRO A 47 1.52 -4.45 20.17
C PRO A 47 1.78 -5.91 20.60
N GLU A 48 2.33 -6.72 19.68
CA GLU A 48 2.65 -8.11 19.93
C GLU A 48 3.91 -8.27 20.81
N GLU A 49 3.99 -9.40 21.51
CA GLU A 49 5.19 -9.80 22.23
C GLU A 49 6.23 -10.32 21.22
N VAL A 50 7.31 -9.55 21.01
CA VAL A 50 8.32 -9.81 19.97
C VAL A 50 9.70 -9.91 20.61
N GLU A 51 10.42 -10.99 20.29
CA GLU A 51 11.87 -11.17 20.56
C GLU A 51 12.65 -11.16 19.24
N ALA A 52 13.55 -10.20 19.04
CA ALA A 52 14.33 -10.05 17.82
C ALA A 52 15.84 -10.18 18.09
N THR A 53 16.46 -11.19 17.50
CA THR A 53 17.91 -11.38 17.56
C THR A 53 18.54 -10.88 16.26
N TRP A 54 19.43 -9.88 16.38
CA TRP A 54 20.07 -9.18 15.28
C TRP A 54 21.51 -9.65 15.10
N PHE A 55 21.79 -10.29 13.99
CA PHE A 55 23.09 -10.83 13.65
C PHE A 55 23.87 -9.86 12.76
N PHE A 56 24.90 -9.24 13.32
CA PHE A 56 25.76 -8.29 12.61
C PHE A 56 27.11 -8.91 12.25
N THR A 57 27.59 -8.56 11.06
CA THR A 57 28.98 -8.82 10.66
C THR A 57 29.87 -7.63 11.04
N PRO A 58 31.20 -7.77 11.04
CA PRO A 58 32.12 -6.62 11.21
C PRO A 58 31.90 -5.51 10.17
N ALA A 59 31.42 -5.87 8.97
CA ALA A 59 31.15 -4.92 7.89
C ALA A 59 29.79 -4.21 8.00
N THR A 60 28.84 -4.76 8.77
CA THR A 60 27.46 -4.27 8.88
C THR A 60 27.11 -3.78 10.27
N THR A 61 28.09 -3.34 11.03
CA THR A 61 27.91 -2.86 12.41
C THR A 61 26.86 -1.77 12.52
N PRO A 62 26.02 -1.79 13.57
CA PRO A 62 25.00 -0.78 13.79
C PRO A 62 25.61 0.59 14.09
N ASP A 63 25.01 1.65 13.59
CA ASP A 63 25.32 3.01 14.02
C ASP A 63 24.61 3.38 15.34
N GLY A 64 24.99 4.50 15.96
CA GLY A 64 24.42 4.96 17.23
C GLY A 64 22.90 5.08 17.22
N LYS A 65 22.28 5.47 16.07
CA LYS A 65 20.83 5.55 15.94
C LYS A 65 20.17 4.17 15.93
N LEU A 66 20.76 3.20 15.26
CA LEU A 66 20.23 1.84 15.29
C LEU A 66 20.42 1.23 16.69
N LEU A 67 21.59 1.42 17.31
CA LEU A 67 21.83 0.95 18.68
C LEU A 67 20.81 1.51 19.67
N SER A 68 20.43 2.80 19.56
CA SER A 68 19.40 3.39 20.43
C SER A 68 18.02 2.73 20.23
N LEU A 69 17.67 2.32 19.02
CA LEU A 69 16.43 1.59 18.74
C LEU A 69 16.46 0.15 19.28
N LEU A 70 17.65 -0.44 19.35
CA LEU A 70 17.86 -1.80 19.87
C LEU A 70 18.10 -1.85 21.40
N ASN A 71 17.92 -0.72 22.10
CA ASN A 71 18.21 -0.66 23.54
C ASN A 71 16.93 -0.87 24.39
N ASN A 72 16.25 -2.00 24.17
CA ASN A 72 15.14 -2.48 24.98
C ASN A 72 15.11 -4.01 24.99
N ASP A 73 14.21 -4.58 25.78
CA ASP A 73 14.12 -6.02 26.02
C ASP A 73 13.66 -6.86 24.82
N ARG A 74 13.15 -6.19 23.77
CA ARG A 74 12.71 -6.85 22.54
C ARG A 74 13.87 -7.21 21.61
N HIS A 75 15.06 -6.65 21.84
CA HIS A 75 16.19 -6.77 20.93
C HIS A 75 17.43 -7.35 21.57
N GLU A 76 17.99 -8.37 20.95
CA GLU A 76 19.28 -8.94 21.28
C GLU A 76 20.25 -8.76 20.11
N VAL A 77 21.46 -8.30 20.39
CA VAL A 77 22.54 -8.19 19.42
C VAL A 77 23.36 -9.47 19.42
N ALA A 78 23.64 -10.02 18.25
CA ALA A 78 24.33 -11.28 18.04
C ALA A 78 25.40 -11.17 16.93
N LEU A 79 26.24 -12.17 16.83
CA LEU A 79 27.35 -12.24 15.89
C LEU A 79 26.99 -13.06 14.65
N HIS A 80 27.21 -12.48 13.46
CA HIS A 80 27.21 -13.19 12.19
C HIS A 80 28.66 -13.40 11.74
N ILE A 81 29.20 -14.58 11.98
CA ILE A 81 30.61 -14.92 11.76
C ILE A 81 30.89 -15.03 10.27
N VAL A 82 31.87 -14.27 9.80
CA VAL A 82 32.30 -14.27 8.40
C VAL A 82 33.63 -15.02 8.22
N LYS A 83 34.58 -14.81 9.12
CA LYS A 83 35.95 -15.31 8.96
C LYS A 83 36.56 -15.83 10.25
N ASP A 84 36.74 -14.96 11.25
CA ASP A 84 37.41 -15.29 12.52
C ASP A 84 36.44 -15.12 13.70
N PRO A 85 35.97 -16.23 14.29
CA PRO A 85 34.99 -16.21 15.36
C PRO A 85 35.35 -15.34 16.56
N TYR A 86 36.62 -15.44 17.04
CA TYR A 86 37.05 -14.75 18.26
C TYR A 86 37.27 -13.26 18.05
N SER A 87 37.97 -12.87 16.99
CA SER A 87 38.24 -11.45 16.73
C SER A 87 36.96 -10.70 16.36
N GLU A 88 36.08 -11.32 15.58
CA GLU A 88 34.79 -10.74 15.19
C GLU A 88 33.87 -10.60 16.39
N TRP A 89 33.80 -11.60 17.27
CA TRP A 89 33.05 -11.50 18.53
C TRP A 89 33.51 -10.32 19.37
N LYS A 90 34.80 -10.23 19.67
CA LYS A 90 35.39 -9.12 20.45
C LYS A 90 35.17 -7.76 19.79
N ASN A 91 35.20 -7.72 18.46
CA ASN A 91 34.94 -6.49 17.71
C ASN A 91 33.49 -6.04 17.85
N ILE A 92 32.48 -6.93 17.68
CA ILE A 92 31.06 -6.59 17.83
C ILE A 92 30.78 -6.15 19.28
N GLU A 93 31.27 -6.86 20.30
CA GLU A 93 31.10 -6.43 21.70
C GLU A 93 31.65 -5.02 21.94
N ARG A 94 32.88 -4.75 21.45
CA ARG A 94 33.52 -3.44 21.58
C ARG A 94 32.70 -2.33 20.86
N MET A 95 32.20 -2.59 19.66
CA MET A 95 31.51 -1.60 18.86
C MET A 95 30.07 -1.33 19.35
N THR A 96 29.44 -2.33 19.92
CA THR A 96 28.02 -2.22 20.36
C THR A 96 27.89 -1.94 21.86
N GLY A 97 28.92 -2.23 22.64
CA GLY A 97 28.89 -2.20 24.11
C GLY A 97 27.98 -3.27 24.72
N LYS A 98 27.50 -4.22 23.91
CA LYS A 98 26.59 -5.29 24.34
C LYS A 98 27.31 -6.62 24.45
N LYS A 99 26.94 -7.41 25.45
CA LYS A 99 27.41 -8.79 25.59
C LYS A 99 26.74 -9.68 24.56
N ILE A 100 27.50 -10.45 23.82
CA ILE A 100 27.00 -11.33 22.76
C ILE A 100 26.78 -12.75 23.32
N ARG A 101 25.62 -13.33 23.07
CA ARG A 101 25.25 -14.69 23.49
C ARG A 101 25.19 -15.68 22.32
N TYR A 102 24.65 -15.22 21.19
CA TYR A 102 24.38 -16.07 20.05
C TYR A 102 25.27 -15.76 18.85
N TYR A 103 25.47 -16.78 18.03
CA TYR A 103 26.10 -16.61 16.74
C TYR A 103 25.38 -17.38 15.63
N THR A 104 25.55 -16.89 14.41
CA THR A 104 25.30 -17.60 13.16
C THR A 104 26.55 -17.51 12.29
N VAL A 105 26.60 -18.28 11.21
CA VAL A 105 27.77 -18.33 10.30
C VAL A 105 27.31 -17.82 8.93
N HIS A 106 28.05 -16.87 8.38
CA HIS A 106 27.84 -16.40 7.01
C HIS A 106 28.20 -17.52 6.03
N GLY A 107 27.26 -17.94 5.19
CA GLY A 107 27.49 -19.00 4.25
C GLY A 107 26.56 -18.97 3.06
N THR A 108 27.10 -19.26 1.88
CA THR A 108 26.30 -19.54 0.69
C THR A 108 26.39 -21.02 0.36
N GLU A 109 25.39 -21.79 0.71
CA GLU A 109 25.32 -23.22 0.41
C GLU A 109 25.06 -23.55 -1.07
N ARG A 110 24.69 -22.57 -1.89
CA ARG A 110 24.31 -22.79 -3.29
C ARG A 110 25.54 -22.94 -4.20
N LEU A 111 25.53 -23.99 -5.01
CA LEU A 111 26.62 -24.30 -5.97
C LEU A 111 26.97 -23.15 -6.90
N LEU A 112 25.97 -22.41 -7.41
CA LEU A 112 26.16 -21.20 -8.21
C LEU A 112 26.81 -20.06 -7.40
N GLY A 113 26.47 -19.92 -6.11
CA GLY A 113 27.17 -19.03 -5.19
C GLY A 113 28.64 -19.42 -5.07
N ARG A 114 28.95 -20.70 -4.86
CA ARG A 114 30.35 -21.19 -4.78
C ARG A 114 31.16 -20.94 -6.04
N ILE A 115 30.59 -21.09 -7.23
CA ILE A 115 31.26 -20.88 -8.52
C ILE A 115 31.46 -19.39 -8.79
N MET A 116 30.43 -18.56 -8.68
CA MET A 116 30.47 -17.14 -8.95
C MET A 116 31.15 -16.32 -7.85
N TRP A 117 31.16 -16.82 -6.63
CA TRP A 117 31.69 -16.14 -5.44
C TRP A 117 32.98 -16.75 -4.90
N LYS A 118 33.63 -17.62 -5.69
CA LYS A 118 34.86 -18.33 -5.29
C LYS A 118 35.99 -17.41 -4.82
N ARG A 119 35.98 -16.13 -5.19
CA ARG A 119 36.88 -15.08 -4.67
C ARG A 119 36.35 -14.33 -3.43
N TRP A 120 35.05 -14.50 -3.07
CA TRP A 120 34.32 -13.60 -2.18
C TRP A 120 33.69 -14.29 -0.99
N THR A 121 33.42 -15.57 -1.10
CA THR A 121 33.03 -16.42 0.02
C THR A 121 34.24 -17.25 0.38
N GLU A 122 34.95 -16.81 1.38
CA GLU A 122 35.80 -17.70 2.12
C GLU A 122 34.96 -18.89 2.57
N ARG A 123 35.55 -20.08 2.67
CA ARG A 123 34.90 -21.28 3.22
C ARG A 123 34.21 -20.89 4.51
N SER A 124 33.00 -21.39 4.75
CA SER A 124 32.32 -21.21 6.03
C SER A 124 33.33 -21.35 7.16
N PRO A 125 33.45 -20.33 8.02
CA PRO A 125 34.51 -20.33 9.02
C PRO A 125 34.35 -21.57 9.90
N ASN A 126 35.51 -22.18 10.21
CA ASN A 126 35.55 -23.31 11.13
C ASN A 126 35.34 -22.78 12.55
N ILE A 127 34.24 -23.17 13.20
CA ILE A 127 33.99 -22.79 14.59
C ILE A 127 34.79 -23.67 15.51
N PRO A 128 35.70 -23.10 16.30
CA PRO A 128 36.53 -23.88 17.22
C PRO A 128 35.69 -24.66 18.23
N ARG A 129 36.16 -25.86 18.57
CA ARG A 129 35.53 -26.67 19.63
C ARG A 129 35.62 -25.93 20.97
N GLY A 130 34.45 -25.75 21.63
CA GLY A 130 34.37 -24.96 22.86
C GLY A 130 34.25 -23.46 22.66
N PHE A 131 33.87 -23.00 21.46
CA PHE A 131 33.52 -21.58 21.23
C PHE A 131 32.39 -21.15 22.20
N PRO A 132 32.57 -20.06 22.96
CA PRO A 132 31.71 -19.76 24.11
C PRO A 132 30.34 -19.25 23.78
N LEU A 133 30.05 -18.89 22.50
CA LEU A 133 28.71 -18.44 22.08
C LEU A 133 27.84 -19.62 21.70
N ILE A 134 26.51 -19.41 21.82
CA ILE A 134 25.51 -20.42 21.53
C ILE A 134 25.15 -20.33 20.05
N SER A 135 25.14 -21.47 19.35
CA SER A 135 24.70 -21.56 17.96
C SER A 135 23.18 -21.32 17.85
N PHE A 136 22.78 -20.37 17.02
CA PHE A 136 21.37 -20.08 16.81
C PHE A 136 20.67 -21.09 15.88
N TYR A 137 21.42 -21.96 15.22
CA TYR A 137 20.87 -23.01 14.34
C TYR A 137 20.09 -24.11 15.09
N GLN A 138 20.15 -24.13 16.40
CA GLN A 138 19.31 -25.03 17.21
C GLN A 138 17.83 -24.69 17.16
N PHE A 139 17.48 -23.47 16.76
CA PHE A 139 16.09 -23.03 16.65
C PHE A 139 15.55 -23.28 15.24
N PRO A 140 14.41 -23.97 15.08
CA PRO A 140 13.80 -24.16 13.76
C PRO A 140 13.36 -22.80 13.18
N THR A 141 13.68 -22.57 11.91
CA THR A 141 13.44 -21.27 11.26
C THR A 141 12.52 -21.39 10.04
N GLU A 142 11.77 -20.30 9.74
CA GLU A 142 11.08 -20.09 8.47
C GLU A 142 11.70 -18.87 7.80
N HIS A 143 12.15 -19.04 6.54
CA HIS A 143 12.79 -17.97 5.77
C HIS A 143 11.75 -17.04 5.14
N LEU A 144 11.33 -16.03 5.89
CA LEU A 144 10.25 -15.11 5.51
C LEU A 144 10.55 -14.32 4.23
N ASP A 145 11.76 -13.83 4.04
CA ASP A 145 12.17 -13.09 2.84
C ASP A 145 12.12 -13.97 1.58
N VAL A 146 12.45 -15.25 1.68
CA VAL A 146 12.36 -16.23 0.58
C VAL A 146 10.89 -16.52 0.26
N VAL A 147 10.06 -16.72 1.27
CA VAL A 147 8.61 -16.91 1.12
C VAL A 147 7.99 -15.70 0.43
N CYS A 148 8.28 -14.49 0.89
CA CYS A 148 7.76 -13.25 0.30
C CYS A 148 8.27 -12.99 -1.12
N TYR A 149 9.42 -13.53 -1.51
CA TYR A 149 9.92 -13.43 -2.87
C TYR A 149 9.12 -14.28 -3.86
N SER A 150 8.61 -15.42 -3.42
CA SER A 150 7.97 -16.45 -4.26
C SER A 150 6.45 -16.49 -4.19
N THR A 151 5.81 -15.75 -3.24
CA THR A 151 4.37 -15.81 -3.01
C THR A 151 3.74 -14.41 -2.89
N SER A 152 2.40 -14.35 -2.85
CA SER A 152 1.66 -13.13 -2.51
C SER A 152 1.77 -12.80 -1.01
N THR A 153 1.53 -11.54 -0.63
CA THR A 153 1.52 -11.07 0.75
C THR A 153 0.61 -11.94 1.64
N ASP A 154 -0.63 -12.18 1.23
CA ASP A 154 -1.60 -12.97 2.01
C ASP A 154 -1.14 -14.40 2.27
N LYS A 155 -0.50 -15.03 1.28
CA LYS A 155 0.06 -16.37 1.42
C LYS A 155 1.28 -16.37 2.33
N ALA A 156 2.13 -15.35 2.21
CA ALA A 156 3.31 -15.19 3.07
C ALA A 156 2.90 -14.94 4.54
N VAL A 157 1.88 -14.13 4.79
CA VAL A 157 1.32 -13.91 6.14
C VAL A 157 0.84 -15.22 6.74
N LYS A 158 0.04 -16.01 6.01
CA LYS A 158 -0.44 -17.32 6.50
C LYS A 158 0.70 -18.29 6.83
N ILE A 159 1.76 -18.31 6.00
CA ILE A 159 2.94 -19.15 6.27
C ILE A 159 3.65 -18.66 7.54
N ALA A 160 3.83 -17.35 7.71
CA ALA A 160 4.46 -16.77 8.89
C ALA A 160 3.64 -17.04 10.16
N GLU A 161 2.31 -16.85 10.12
CA GLU A 161 1.42 -17.16 11.24
C GLU A 161 1.45 -18.64 11.64
N ASN A 162 1.53 -19.54 10.65
CA ASN A 162 1.69 -20.96 10.92
C ASN A 162 3.04 -21.26 11.59
N ALA A 163 4.12 -20.69 11.07
CA ALA A 163 5.45 -20.86 11.64
C ALA A 163 5.50 -20.34 13.10
N ILE A 164 4.87 -19.19 13.39
CA ILE A 164 4.76 -18.65 14.76
C ILE A 164 3.99 -19.61 15.67
N ARG A 165 2.87 -20.17 15.20
CA ARG A 165 2.08 -21.16 15.98
C ARG A 165 2.87 -22.44 16.27
N GLU A 166 3.74 -22.84 15.36
CA GLU A 166 4.65 -23.98 15.51
C GLU A 166 5.90 -23.65 16.37
N GLY A 167 6.00 -22.42 16.91
CA GLY A 167 7.16 -21.98 17.72
C GLY A 167 8.45 -21.78 16.91
N ARG A 168 8.36 -21.68 15.57
CA ARG A 168 9.49 -21.43 14.68
C ARG A 168 9.90 -19.97 14.70
N VAL A 169 11.17 -19.72 14.44
CA VAL A 169 11.74 -18.37 14.32
C VAL A 169 11.58 -17.88 12.89
N LEU A 170 11.07 -16.68 12.69
CA LEU A 170 11.01 -16.04 11.38
C LEU A 170 12.39 -15.44 11.05
N HIS A 171 13.03 -15.98 10.03
CA HIS A 171 14.37 -15.58 9.58
C HIS A 171 14.28 -14.71 8.33
N PHE A 172 15.00 -13.59 8.32
CA PHE A 172 15.08 -12.71 7.16
C PHE A 172 16.28 -11.75 7.18
N HIS A 173 16.50 -11.09 6.03
CA HIS A 173 17.58 -10.13 5.85
C HIS A 173 16.99 -8.74 5.55
N PRO A 174 17.38 -7.67 6.27
CA PRO A 174 16.87 -6.31 6.06
C PRO A 174 16.98 -5.79 4.63
N ILE A 175 17.99 -6.25 3.89
CA ILE A 175 18.22 -5.83 2.50
C ILE A 175 17.04 -6.16 1.56
N TRP A 176 16.25 -7.19 1.89
CA TRP A 176 15.12 -7.64 1.09
C TRP A 176 13.79 -6.98 1.48
N LEU A 177 13.77 -6.12 2.49
CA LEU A 177 12.56 -5.44 2.97
C LEU A 177 11.80 -4.75 1.83
N PHE A 178 12.53 -4.21 0.86
CA PHE A 178 11.98 -3.60 -0.34
C PHE A 178 12.51 -4.33 -1.57
N GLN A 179 11.62 -4.89 -2.38
CA GLN A 179 11.99 -5.66 -3.56
C GLN A 179 13.04 -4.96 -4.44
N ARG A 180 14.11 -5.69 -4.79
CA ARG A 180 15.20 -5.25 -5.68
C ARG A 180 15.97 -4.02 -5.21
N GLY A 181 16.10 -3.82 -3.90
CA GLY A 181 16.86 -2.71 -3.33
C GLY A 181 16.27 -1.33 -3.59
N LYS A 182 15.00 -1.23 -3.95
CA LYS A 182 14.29 0.02 -4.06
C LYS A 182 13.71 0.38 -2.70
N ILE A 183 14.37 1.23 -1.95
CA ILE A 183 14.01 1.65 -0.58
C ILE A 183 12.57 2.15 -0.45
N ASN A 184 11.95 2.59 -1.53
CA ASN A 184 10.63 3.19 -1.57
C ASN A 184 9.58 2.31 -2.28
N HIS A 185 9.87 1.04 -2.53
CA HIS A 185 8.90 0.09 -3.03
C HIS A 185 8.46 -0.83 -1.90
N ARG A 186 7.17 -0.76 -1.54
CA ARG A 186 6.53 -1.79 -0.74
C ARG A 186 6.60 -3.09 -1.54
N GLY A 187 7.45 -4.00 -1.10
CA GLY A 187 7.45 -5.37 -1.57
C GLY A 187 6.56 -6.22 -0.70
N PRO A 188 6.19 -7.43 -1.13
CA PRO A 188 5.44 -8.38 -0.31
C PRO A 188 6.04 -8.59 1.07
N PHE A 189 7.37 -8.51 1.21
CA PHE A 189 8.06 -8.70 2.48
C PHE A 189 7.77 -7.58 3.48
N TYR A 190 7.82 -6.31 3.06
CA TYR A 190 7.46 -5.19 3.94
C TYR A 190 6.02 -5.32 4.44
N ASP A 191 5.08 -5.56 3.52
CA ASP A 191 3.66 -5.68 3.86
C ASP A 191 3.38 -6.92 4.73
N THR A 192 4.07 -8.03 4.47
CA THR A 192 3.97 -9.26 5.28
C THR A 192 4.49 -9.03 6.70
N LEU A 193 5.69 -8.47 6.84
CA LEU A 193 6.30 -8.23 8.15
C LEU A 193 5.44 -7.27 8.99
N ARG A 194 4.87 -6.25 8.37
CA ARG A 194 3.97 -5.30 9.00
C ARG A 194 2.69 -5.96 9.52
N GLN A 195 2.07 -6.83 8.72
CA GLN A 195 0.85 -7.55 9.12
C GLN A 195 1.15 -8.55 10.26
N VAL A 196 2.26 -9.27 10.16
CA VAL A 196 2.68 -10.23 11.19
C VAL A 196 2.97 -9.55 12.53
N LEU A 197 3.54 -8.34 12.51
CA LEU A 197 3.84 -7.56 13.71
C LEU A 197 2.65 -6.71 14.21
N ASP A 198 1.52 -6.74 13.54
CA ASP A 198 0.34 -5.88 13.78
C ASP A 198 0.71 -4.40 13.96
N VAL A 199 1.71 -3.95 13.19
CA VAL A 199 2.20 -2.58 13.25
C VAL A 199 1.39 -1.72 12.32
N ASP A 200 0.70 -0.78 12.92
CA ASP A 200 0.33 0.51 12.32
C ASP A 200 -0.84 0.55 11.33
N ARG A 201 -2.01 0.79 11.88
CA ARG A 201 -3.19 1.20 11.11
C ARG A 201 -3.11 2.67 10.65
N ASP A 202 -2.35 3.53 11.34
CA ASP A 202 -2.31 5.00 11.05
C ASP A 202 -1.41 5.38 9.88
N VAL A 203 -0.41 4.56 9.53
CA VAL A 203 0.45 4.76 8.35
C VAL A 203 0.07 3.83 7.20
N GLU A 204 -0.90 2.94 7.40
CA GLU A 204 -1.43 2.01 6.38
C GLU A 204 -1.96 2.72 5.15
N ALA A 205 -2.53 3.87 5.34
CA ALA A 205 -3.18 4.65 4.32
C ALA A 205 -2.22 5.50 3.47
N VAL A 206 -0.91 5.24 3.44
CA VAL A 206 0.01 6.02 2.62
C VAL A 206 0.49 5.27 1.38
N ALA A 207 0.01 5.72 0.23
CA ALA A 207 0.49 5.26 -1.07
C ALA A 207 1.75 6.03 -1.49
N TYR A 208 2.77 5.31 -1.99
CA TYR A 208 4.01 5.90 -2.48
C TYR A 208 4.05 5.84 -4.00
N SER A 209 4.27 6.98 -4.64
CA SER A 209 4.44 7.09 -6.09
C SER A 209 5.84 7.59 -6.41
N LYS A 210 6.67 6.73 -7.02
CA LYS A 210 7.99 7.12 -7.48
C LYS A 210 7.86 7.91 -8.78
N LYS A 211 8.39 9.11 -8.79
CA LYS A 211 8.61 9.93 -9.98
C LYS A 211 10.05 9.73 -10.47
N ILE A 212 10.45 10.43 -11.55
CA ILE A 212 11.76 10.24 -12.19
C ILE A 212 12.92 10.34 -11.19
N PHE A 213 12.90 11.35 -10.30
CA PHE A 213 13.99 11.59 -9.35
C PHE A 213 13.54 11.77 -7.88
N PHE A 214 12.25 11.69 -7.58
CA PHE A 214 11.73 11.85 -6.22
C PHE A 214 10.52 10.94 -5.96
N THR A 215 10.14 10.80 -4.68
CA THR A 215 9.01 9.99 -4.25
C THR A 215 7.94 10.85 -3.60
N ILE A 216 6.69 10.70 -4.05
CA ILE A 216 5.52 11.32 -3.41
C ILE A 216 4.85 10.27 -2.53
N ALA A 217 4.64 10.62 -1.27
CA ALA A 217 3.74 9.92 -0.36
C ALA A 217 2.37 10.61 -0.38
N LYS A 218 1.31 9.82 -0.41
CA LYS A 218 -0.08 10.28 -0.44
C LYS A 218 -0.90 9.42 0.52
N ASN A 219 -1.77 10.02 1.32
CA ASN A 219 -2.74 9.25 2.08
C ASN A 219 -3.63 8.45 1.10
N ALA A 220 -3.71 7.14 1.24
CA ALA A 220 -4.54 6.29 0.39
C ALA A 220 -6.03 6.48 0.68
N GLU A 221 -6.36 6.79 1.93
CA GLU A 221 -7.71 7.08 2.42
C GLU A 221 -7.96 8.60 2.55
N GLU A 222 -7.35 9.39 1.64
CA GLU A 222 -7.43 10.87 1.73
C GLU A 222 -8.84 11.44 1.58
N TYR A 223 -9.76 10.64 1.07
CA TYR A 223 -11.16 11.02 0.91
C TYR A 223 -12.03 10.52 2.05
N GLU A 224 -11.60 9.51 2.79
CA GLU A 224 -12.34 8.90 3.89
C GLU A 224 -11.93 9.46 5.24
N LYS A 225 -10.63 9.73 5.42
CA LYS A 225 -10.05 10.15 6.71
C LYS A 225 -9.41 11.52 6.67
N ASP A 226 -9.51 12.22 7.78
CA ASP A 226 -8.84 13.49 7.98
C ASP A 226 -7.37 13.32 8.36
N VAL A 227 -6.53 14.28 7.96
CA VAL A 227 -5.13 14.32 8.38
C VAL A 227 -5.05 15.02 9.74
N VAL A 228 -5.03 14.25 10.84
CA VAL A 228 -5.16 14.76 12.20
C VAL A 228 -3.84 15.27 12.78
N SER A 229 -2.69 14.69 12.42
CA SER A 229 -1.36 15.08 12.94
C SER A 229 -0.32 15.12 11.85
N THR A 230 0.05 16.32 11.42
CA THR A 230 1.01 16.51 10.33
C THR A 230 2.47 16.38 10.76
N GLY A 231 2.82 16.73 12.01
CA GLY A 231 4.22 16.76 12.48
C GLY A 231 4.85 15.38 12.59
N GLU A 232 4.22 14.47 13.30
CA GLU A 232 4.68 13.10 13.52
C GLU A 232 4.61 12.26 12.22
N LEU A 233 3.50 12.37 11.50
CA LEU A 233 3.33 11.72 10.21
C LEU A 233 4.42 12.16 9.21
N ILE A 234 4.74 13.46 9.14
CA ILE A 234 5.79 14.01 8.29
C ILE A 234 7.16 13.43 8.68
N ALA A 235 7.45 13.31 9.98
CA ALA A 235 8.71 12.72 10.45
C ALA A 235 8.80 11.24 10.02
N LYS A 236 7.77 10.44 10.29
CA LYS A 236 7.67 9.03 9.88
C LYS A 236 7.81 8.86 8.35
N LEU A 237 7.15 9.68 7.55
CA LEU A 237 7.23 9.61 6.09
C LEU A 237 8.61 9.97 5.54
N ARG A 238 9.29 10.94 6.14
CA ARG A 238 10.68 11.31 5.79
C ARG A 238 11.62 10.14 6.03
N GLU A 239 11.48 9.48 7.15
CA GLU A 239 12.27 8.30 7.50
C GLU A 239 12.02 7.12 6.55
N ARG A 240 10.81 6.98 6.04
CA ARG A 240 10.43 5.99 5.03
C ARG A 240 10.83 6.39 3.60
N GLY A 241 11.59 7.45 3.42
CA GLY A 241 12.18 7.86 2.15
C GLY A 241 11.24 8.61 1.21
N ALA A 242 10.11 9.13 1.71
CA ALA A 242 9.31 10.06 0.95
C ALA A 242 10.02 11.41 0.82
N ASP A 243 9.99 12.00 -0.37
CA ASP A 243 10.54 13.32 -0.65
C ASP A 243 9.48 14.42 -0.55
N VAL A 244 8.24 14.11 -0.88
CA VAL A 244 7.08 14.99 -0.82
C VAL A 244 5.91 14.22 -0.21
N PHE A 245 5.18 14.81 0.71
CA PHE A 245 3.88 14.33 1.15
C PHE A 245 2.78 15.19 0.57
N THR A 246 1.72 14.57 0.04
CA THR A 246 0.54 15.27 -0.48
C THR A 246 -0.73 14.80 0.20
N PHE A 247 -1.59 15.74 0.55
CA PHE A 247 -2.88 15.49 1.19
C PHE A 247 -3.90 16.58 0.81
N LEU A 248 -5.18 16.29 1.06
CA LEU A 248 -6.28 17.22 0.84
C LEU A 248 -6.64 17.92 2.15
N GLU A 249 -6.94 19.21 2.07
CA GLU A 249 -7.58 19.94 3.15
C GLU A 249 -9.10 19.83 3.00
N ARG A 250 -9.75 19.31 4.03
CA ARG A 250 -11.21 19.31 4.14
C ARG A 250 -11.64 20.47 5.02
N SER A 251 -11.89 21.62 4.37
CA SER A 251 -12.15 22.89 5.04
C SER A 251 -13.42 22.90 5.90
N TRP A 252 -14.33 21.94 5.70
CA TRP A 252 -15.54 21.81 6.52
C TRP A 252 -15.31 21.07 7.85
N VAL A 253 -14.15 20.42 8.02
CA VAL A 253 -13.81 19.69 9.27
C VAL A 253 -12.74 20.41 10.06
N HIS A 254 -11.64 20.81 9.39
CA HIS A 254 -10.50 21.46 10.03
C HIS A 254 -9.87 22.52 9.14
N THR A 255 -9.52 23.66 9.72
CA THR A 255 -8.63 24.61 9.08
C THR A 255 -7.20 24.30 9.51
N LEU A 256 -6.42 23.72 8.60
CA LEU A 256 -5.00 23.45 8.85
C LEU A 256 -4.22 24.77 8.89
N SER A 257 -3.23 24.86 9.77
CA SER A 257 -2.22 25.92 9.75
C SER A 257 -1.03 25.47 8.88
N PRO A 258 -1.06 25.75 7.56
CA PRO A 258 -0.04 25.22 6.66
C PRO A 258 1.29 25.94 6.89
N SER A 259 2.38 25.16 6.87
CA SER A 259 3.72 25.74 6.86
C SER A 259 3.95 26.60 5.60
N LYS A 260 4.69 27.71 5.73
CA LYS A 260 5.09 28.56 4.60
C LYS A 260 5.87 27.82 3.51
N SER A 261 6.46 26.69 3.82
CA SER A 261 7.20 25.84 2.89
C SER A 261 6.33 24.92 2.03
N TRP A 262 5.03 24.80 2.31
CA TRP A 262 4.13 23.93 1.60
C TRP A 262 3.60 24.61 0.32
N VAL A 263 3.54 23.83 -0.75
CA VAL A 263 2.97 24.28 -2.03
C VAL A 263 1.49 23.93 -2.07
N LYS A 264 0.65 24.90 -2.43
CA LYS A 264 -0.78 24.69 -2.64
C LYS A 264 -1.08 24.29 -4.09
N GLY A 265 -2.00 23.37 -4.25
CA GLY A 265 -2.58 23.00 -5.54
C GLY A 265 -4.10 22.98 -5.46
N ASN A 266 -4.75 23.17 -6.59
CA ASN A 266 -6.21 23.08 -6.69
C ASN A 266 -6.62 21.63 -6.90
N ASP A 267 -7.62 21.19 -6.16
CA ASP A 267 -8.28 19.90 -6.34
C ASP A 267 -9.80 20.08 -6.24
N ASN A 268 -10.55 19.02 -6.38
CA ASN A 268 -12.00 19.05 -6.22
C ASN A 268 -12.56 17.65 -5.97
N ILE A 269 -13.75 17.59 -5.42
CA ILE A 269 -14.57 16.38 -5.30
C ILE A 269 -15.97 16.64 -5.80
N ALA A 270 -16.69 15.58 -6.16
CA ALA A 270 -18.13 15.63 -6.33
C ALA A 270 -18.77 15.37 -4.97
N LEU A 271 -19.41 16.35 -4.41
CA LEU A 271 -19.97 16.34 -3.07
C LEU A 271 -21.48 16.56 -3.12
N LEU A 272 -22.22 15.79 -2.33
CA LEU A 272 -23.65 15.93 -2.10
C LEU A 272 -23.90 16.13 -0.61
N HIS A 273 -24.51 17.25 -0.24
CA HIS A 273 -25.02 17.46 1.11
C HIS A 273 -26.34 16.70 1.29
N LEU A 274 -26.42 15.88 2.31
CA LEU A 274 -27.56 15.06 2.62
C LEU A 274 -28.35 15.68 3.78
N THR A 275 -29.63 15.95 3.55
CA THR A 275 -30.60 16.33 4.58
C THR A 275 -31.60 15.21 4.76
N SER A 276 -32.33 14.91 3.69
CA SER A 276 -33.24 13.77 3.62
C SER A 276 -33.31 13.21 2.19
N TYR A 277 -33.82 11.99 2.06
CA TYR A 277 -34.09 11.41 0.73
C TYR A 277 -35.08 12.25 -0.05
N ASP A 278 -36.13 12.76 0.58
CA ASP A 278 -37.16 13.56 -0.07
C ASP A 278 -36.64 14.90 -0.59
N ASP A 279 -35.76 15.57 0.17
CA ASP A 279 -35.12 16.80 -0.27
C ASP A 279 -34.17 16.56 -1.45
N TRP A 280 -33.37 15.50 -1.39
CA TRP A 280 -32.59 15.09 -2.54
C TRP A 280 -33.45 14.77 -3.76
N TRP A 281 -34.54 14.01 -3.57
CA TRP A 281 -35.47 13.68 -4.65
C TRP A 281 -36.11 14.91 -5.31
N LYS A 282 -36.42 15.94 -4.53
CA LYS A 282 -36.90 17.23 -5.04
C LYS A 282 -35.79 17.99 -5.77
N SER A 283 -34.55 17.91 -5.32
CA SER A 283 -33.40 18.64 -5.89
C SER A 283 -32.97 18.12 -7.26
N ILE A 284 -33.13 16.82 -7.54
CA ILE A 284 -32.79 16.24 -8.84
C ILE A 284 -33.84 16.58 -9.89
N GLY A 285 -33.40 16.77 -11.14
CA GLY A 285 -34.28 17.14 -12.25
C GLY A 285 -35.29 16.06 -12.63
N LYS A 286 -36.43 16.47 -13.21
CA LYS A 286 -37.53 15.57 -13.70
C LYS A 286 -36.98 14.43 -14.57
N LYS A 287 -35.99 14.71 -15.43
CA LYS A 287 -35.37 13.69 -16.29
C LYS A 287 -34.70 12.58 -15.45
N THR A 288 -33.94 12.94 -14.42
CA THR A 288 -33.26 11.97 -13.54
C THR A 288 -34.27 11.14 -12.75
N ARG A 289 -35.30 11.77 -12.19
CA ARG A 289 -36.40 11.04 -11.53
C ARG A 289 -37.08 10.03 -12.47
N ASN A 290 -37.31 10.41 -13.72
CA ASN A 290 -37.90 9.50 -14.71
C ASN A 290 -36.97 8.32 -15.05
N VAL A 291 -35.64 8.56 -15.07
CA VAL A 291 -34.66 7.51 -15.29
C VAL A 291 -34.60 6.53 -14.11
N ILE A 292 -34.74 7.02 -12.88
CA ILE A 292 -34.82 6.15 -11.69
C ILE A 292 -36.12 5.32 -11.72
N ARG A 293 -37.27 5.94 -11.99
CA ARG A 293 -38.54 5.21 -12.15
C ARG A 293 -38.51 4.20 -13.31
N LYS A 294 -37.73 4.48 -14.37
CA LYS A 294 -37.52 3.52 -15.46
C LYS A 294 -36.82 2.27 -14.95
N ALA A 295 -35.82 2.42 -14.09
CA ALA A 295 -35.12 1.25 -13.51
C ALA A 295 -36.11 0.38 -12.72
N GLU A 296 -36.93 0.98 -11.85
CA GLU A 296 -37.96 0.28 -11.07
C GLU A 296 -38.96 -0.46 -11.99
N LYS A 297 -39.48 0.26 -13.01
CA LYS A 297 -40.41 -0.33 -14.00
C LYS A 297 -39.77 -1.45 -14.83
N SER A 298 -38.47 -1.42 -15.00
CA SER A 298 -37.67 -2.49 -15.67
C SER A 298 -37.37 -3.68 -14.76
N GLY A 299 -37.91 -3.69 -13.53
CA GLY A 299 -37.75 -4.77 -12.57
C GLY A 299 -36.46 -4.70 -11.74
N VAL A 300 -35.69 -3.59 -11.82
CA VAL A 300 -34.50 -3.40 -10.99
C VAL A 300 -34.90 -3.14 -9.54
N LYS A 301 -34.54 -4.03 -8.64
CA LYS A 301 -34.75 -3.89 -7.18
C LYS A 301 -33.40 -3.60 -6.51
N THR A 302 -33.38 -2.59 -5.62
CA THR A 302 -32.15 -2.24 -4.88
C THR A 302 -32.33 -2.51 -3.39
N ARG A 303 -31.28 -3.05 -2.76
CA ARG A 303 -31.26 -3.30 -1.31
C ARG A 303 -29.82 -3.29 -0.78
N THR A 304 -29.66 -3.07 0.51
CA THR A 304 -28.40 -3.34 1.21
C THR A 304 -28.12 -4.84 1.20
N VAL A 305 -26.85 -5.20 1.09
CA VAL A 305 -26.40 -6.59 1.03
C VAL A 305 -25.20 -6.80 1.95
N GLU A 306 -25.16 -7.97 2.55
CA GLU A 306 -24.03 -8.37 3.38
C GLU A 306 -22.82 -8.75 2.52
N PRO A 307 -21.58 -8.58 3.02
CA PRO A 307 -20.36 -8.95 2.32
C PRO A 307 -20.14 -10.47 2.36
N ASP A 308 -21.04 -11.23 1.75
CA ASP A 308 -21.06 -12.69 1.68
C ASP A 308 -20.53 -13.24 0.34
N GLU A 309 -20.50 -14.57 0.21
CA GLU A 309 -20.08 -15.26 -1.01
C GLU A 309 -20.99 -14.92 -2.21
N LYS A 310 -22.28 -14.70 -2.00
CA LYS A 310 -23.22 -14.35 -3.08
C LYS A 310 -22.91 -12.97 -3.66
N LEU A 311 -22.55 -12.02 -2.79
CA LEU A 311 -22.08 -10.71 -3.23
C LEU A 311 -20.76 -10.85 -3.99
N ALA A 312 -19.82 -11.66 -3.49
CA ALA A 312 -18.53 -11.91 -4.15
C ALA A 312 -18.71 -12.49 -5.55
N GLU A 313 -19.58 -13.50 -5.71
CA GLU A 313 -19.89 -14.12 -7.01
C GLU A 313 -20.53 -13.11 -7.98
N GLY A 314 -21.48 -12.30 -7.50
CA GLY A 314 -22.08 -11.26 -8.30
C GLY A 314 -21.09 -10.19 -8.75
N MET A 315 -20.23 -9.73 -7.84
CA MET A 315 -19.13 -8.81 -8.16
C MET A 315 -18.16 -9.41 -9.16
N TRP A 316 -17.80 -10.69 -9.00
CA TRP A 316 -16.93 -11.41 -9.93
C TRP A 316 -17.52 -11.42 -11.35
N LYS A 317 -18.80 -11.69 -11.52
CA LYS A 317 -19.48 -11.62 -12.83
C LYS A 317 -19.41 -10.21 -13.42
N ILE A 318 -19.65 -9.17 -12.60
CA ILE A 318 -19.60 -7.77 -13.04
C ILE A 318 -18.17 -7.36 -13.42
N TYR A 319 -17.15 -7.78 -12.65
CA TYR A 319 -15.76 -7.46 -12.93
C TYR A 319 -15.25 -8.14 -14.20
N ASN A 320 -15.66 -9.37 -14.44
CA ASN A 320 -15.18 -10.18 -15.55
C ASN A 320 -16.06 -10.13 -16.81
N GLU A 321 -17.12 -9.29 -16.84
CA GLU A 321 -17.95 -9.11 -18.03
C GLU A 321 -17.16 -8.58 -19.24
N THR A 322 -16.25 -7.63 -19.02
CA THR A 322 -15.47 -7.02 -20.10
C THR A 322 -14.14 -6.45 -19.62
N PRO A 323 -13.05 -6.66 -20.40
CA PRO A 323 -11.75 -6.10 -20.06
C PRO A 323 -11.63 -4.57 -20.28
N ILE A 324 -12.63 -3.97 -20.96
CA ILE A 324 -12.63 -2.55 -21.31
C ILE A 324 -13.93 -1.93 -20.83
N ARG A 325 -13.83 -0.89 -19.97
CA ARG A 325 -14.95 -0.06 -19.53
C ARG A 325 -14.63 1.41 -19.78
N GLN A 326 -15.62 2.18 -20.26
CA GLN A 326 -15.45 3.61 -20.55
C GLN A 326 -14.19 3.90 -21.39
N ASP A 327 -13.96 3.07 -22.40
CA ASP A 327 -12.83 3.17 -23.32
C ASP A 327 -11.43 2.97 -22.70
N ARG A 328 -11.36 2.40 -21.48
CA ARG A 328 -10.12 2.14 -20.76
C ARG A 328 -10.04 0.69 -20.32
N ALA A 329 -8.80 0.23 -20.13
CA ALA A 329 -8.58 -1.05 -19.45
C ALA A 329 -9.28 -1.05 -18.09
N PHE A 330 -10.09 -2.07 -17.82
CA PHE A 330 -10.79 -2.20 -16.56
C PHE A 330 -9.86 -2.86 -15.53
N PRO A 331 -9.48 -2.18 -14.43
CA PRO A 331 -8.48 -2.68 -13.50
C PRO A 331 -8.84 -4.01 -12.84
N HIS A 332 -10.14 -4.24 -12.57
CA HIS A 332 -10.63 -5.43 -11.88
C HIS A 332 -10.87 -6.63 -12.80
N TYR A 333 -10.70 -6.48 -14.12
CA TYR A 333 -10.86 -7.59 -15.05
C TYR A 333 -9.78 -8.64 -14.84
N GLY A 334 -10.20 -9.88 -14.63
CA GLY A 334 -9.31 -11.02 -14.36
C GLY A 334 -9.03 -11.24 -12.87
N GLU A 335 -9.66 -10.48 -11.97
CA GLU A 335 -9.63 -10.81 -10.54
C GLU A 335 -10.37 -12.13 -10.29
N SER A 336 -9.78 -13.00 -9.47
CA SER A 336 -10.39 -14.25 -9.08
C SER A 336 -11.47 -14.04 -8.02
N LEU A 337 -12.40 -15.00 -7.92
CA LEU A 337 -13.41 -15.00 -6.86
C LEU A 337 -12.78 -14.90 -5.47
N ASP A 338 -11.71 -15.67 -5.23
CA ASP A 338 -10.95 -15.63 -3.98
C ASP A 338 -10.39 -14.25 -3.63
N GLN A 339 -9.89 -13.49 -4.62
CA GLN A 339 -9.39 -12.14 -4.40
C GLN A 339 -10.51 -11.19 -3.98
N ILE A 340 -11.67 -11.30 -4.62
CA ILE A 340 -12.85 -10.49 -4.32
C ILE A 340 -13.38 -10.81 -2.92
N THR A 341 -13.54 -12.10 -2.60
CA THR A 341 -14.01 -12.56 -1.28
C THR A 341 -13.09 -12.04 -0.16
N ARG A 342 -11.78 -12.14 -0.34
CA ARG A 342 -10.82 -11.58 0.63
C ARG A 342 -10.94 -10.06 0.77
N SER A 343 -11.09 -9.35 -0.34
CA SER A 343 -11.28 -7.90 -0.34
C SER A 343 -12.54 -7.50 0.42
N LEU A 344 -13.64 -8.23 0.25
CA LEU A 344 -14.89 -8.00 0.97
C LEU A 344 -14.72 -8.13 2.49
N HIS A 345 -14.03 -9.17 2.94
CA HIS A 345 -13.82 -9.42 4.37
C HIS A 345 -12.76 -8.51 5.02
N SER A 346 -11.81 -8.00 4.25
CA SER A 346 -10.75 -7.12 4.76
C SER A 346 -11.17 -5.67 4.90
N THR A 347 -12.21 -5.24 4.20
CA THR A 347 -12.64 -3.84 4.18
C THR A 347 -13.61 -3.58 5.33
N LYS A 348 -13.22 -2.68 6.24
CA LYS A 348 -14.04 -2.28 7.40
C LYS A 348 -14.86 -1.01 7.08
N ASN A 349 -15.92 -0.78 7.86
CA ASN A 349 -16.77 0.41 7.73
C ASN A 349 -17.36 0.59 6.32
N VAL A 350 -17.84 -0.48 5.72
CA VAL A 350 -18.40 -0.47 4.38
C VAL A 350 -19.87 -0.92 4.39
N THR A 351 -20.68 -0.24 3.62
CA THR A 351 -22.04 -0.67 3.28
C THR A 351 -22.10 -0.98 1.79
N TYR A 352 -22.58 -2.16 1.45
CA TYR A 352 -22.85 -2.53 0.05
C TYR A 352 -24.33 -2.40 -0.26
N VAL A 353 -24.63 -1.85 -1.43
CA VAL A 353 -25.99 -1.81 -2.00
C VAL A 353 -25.94 -2.57 -3.31
N GLY A 354 -26.75 -3.61 -3.43
CA GLY A 354 -26.92 -4.40 -4.65
C GLY A 354 -28.16 -3.97 -5.43
N ALA A 355 -28.06 -4.00 -6.75
CA ALA A 355 -29.17 -3.92 -7.68
C ALA A 355 -29.41 -5.29 -8.30
N PHE A 356 -30.64 -5.76 -8.29
CA PHE A 356 -31.03 -7.09 -8.72
C PHE A 356 -32.07 -7.02 -9.82
N LEU A 357 -31.96 -7.92 -10.81
CA LEU A 357 -33.03 -8.28 -11.73
C LEU A 357 -33.38 -9.72 -11.45
N GLN A 358 -34.61 -9.96 -11.04
CA GLN A 358 -34.99 -11.21 -10.41
C GLN A 358 -34.07 -11.46 -9.21
N ASP A 359 -33.27 -12.49 -9.21
CA ASP A 359 -32.31 -12.80 -8.14
C ASP A 359 -30.83 -12.58 -8.56
N GLU A 360 -30.58 -12.15 -9.83
CA GLU A 360 -29.22 -11.88 -10.32
C GLU A 360 -28.76 -10.49 -9.86
N LEU A 361 -27.58 -10.41 -9.25
CA LEU A 361 -26.89 -9.14 -8.98
C LEU A 361 -26.43 -8.53 -10.31
N VAL A 362 -27.07 -7.45 -10.73
CA VAL A 362 -26.76 -6.76 -11.99
C VAL A 362 -25.96 -5.46 -11.81
N GLY A 363 -25.77 -5.05 -10.57
CA GLY A 363 -24.95 -3.89 -10.23
C GLY A 363 -24.78 -3.77 -8.72
N PHE A 364 -23.76 -3.04 -8.30
CA PHE A 364 -23.52 -2.73 -6.89
C PHE A 364 -22.87 -1.36 -6.72
N ILE A 365 -23.04 -0.81 -5.53
CA ILE A 365 -22.31 0.35 -5.04
C ILE A 365 -21.67 0.02 -3.70
N GLN A 366 -20.44 0.47 -3.51
CA GLN A 366 -19.67 0.33 -2.29
C GLN A 366 -19.57 1.71 -1.63
N LEU A 367 -20.09 1.82 -0.43
CA LEU A 367 -20.08 3.01 0.41
C LEU A 367 -19.10 2.82 1.55
N VAL A 368 -18.02 3.58 1.56
CA VAL A 368 -17.02 3.57 2.63
C VAL A 368 -17.34 4.71 3.59
N HIS A 369 -17.59 4.38 4.85
CA HIS A 369 -17.87 5.35 5.90
C HIS A 369 -16.55 5.86 6.48
N GLY A 370 -16.29 7.13 6.32
CA GLY A 370 -15.11 7.84 6.80
C GLY A 370 -15.45 8.82 7.91
N ASP A 371 -14.50 9.71 8.21
CA ASP A 371 -14.68 10.75 9.20
C ASP A 371 -15.59 11.86 8.62
N HIS A 372 -16.83 11.95 9.09
CA HIS A 372 -17.84 12.93 8.68
C HIS A 372 -18.22 12.90 7.19
N ILE A 373 -17.97 11.80 6.48
CA ILE A 373 -18.26 11.68 5.07
C ILE A 373 -18.43 10.21 4.66
N VAL A 374 -19.38 9.95 3.76
CA VAL A 374 -19.47 8.64 3.09
C VAL A 374 -18.95 8.77 1.67
N VAL A 375 -18.10 7.84 1.27
CA VAL A 375 -17.45 7.83 -0.05
C VAL A 375 -18.02 6.72 -0.91
N ILE A 376 -18.52 7.06 -2.09
CA ILE A 376 -18.78 6.09 -3.15
C ILE A 376 -17.43 5.66 -3.72
N SER A 377 -16.87 4.56 -3.21
CA SER A 377 -15.58 4.04 -3.67
C SER A 377 -15.72 3.30 -5.00
N GLN A 378 -16.83 2.59 -5.19
CA GLN A 378 -17.18 1.92 -6.44
C GLN A 378 -18.69 2.02 -6.73
N ILE A 379 -19.03 2.15 -8.01
CA ILE A 379 -20.35 1.93 -8.55
C ILE A 379 -20.22 1.27 -9.91
N LEU A 380 -20.71 0.06 -10.04
CA LEU A 380 -20.59 -0.76 -11.23
C LEU A 380 -21.85 -1.54 -11.51
N SER A 381 -22.13 -1.72 -12.79
CA SER A 381 -23.21 -2.58 -13.26
C SER A 381 -22.81 -3.35 -14.51
N LEU A 382 -23.50 -4.44 -14.80
CA LEU A 382 -23.36 -5.18 -16.04
C LEU A 382 -23.71 -4.28 -17.22
N GLN A 383 -22.86 -4.22 -18.24
CA GLN A 383 -23.07 -3.39 -19.43
C GLN A 383 -24.32 -3.81 -20.20
N LYS A 384 -24.62 -5.13 -20.23
CA LYS A 384 -25.82 -5.67 -20.85
C LYS A 384 -27.14 -5.10 -20.30
N HIS A 385 -27.10 -4.41 -19.13
CA HIS A 385 -28.25 -3.82 -18.46
C HIS A 385 -28.17 -2.29 -18.32
N TRP A 386 -27.29 -1.61 -19.02
CA TRP A 386 -27.16 -0.15 -18.95
C TRP A 386 -28.43 0.59 -19.41
N ASP A 387 -29.18 -0.01 -20.35
CA ASP A 387 -30.47 0.48 -20.80
C ASP A 387 -31.54 0.58 -19.68
N LYS A 388 -31.37 -0.23 -18.61
CA LYS A 388 -32.27 -0.27 -17.44
C LYS A 388 -31.90 0.73 -16.34
N ALA A 389 -30.93 1.60 -16.57
CA ALA A 389 -30.53 2.68 -15.65
C ALA A 389 -30.11 2.19 -14.22
N VAL A 390 -29.51 1.03 -14.12
CA VAL A 390 -29.11 0.37 -12.85
C VAL A 390 -28.33 1.32 -11.95
N ASN A 391 -27.35 2.07 -12.50
CA ASN A 391 -26.52 2.98 -11.68
C ASN A 391 -27.33 4.14 -11.08
N ASN A 392 -28.40 4.62 -11.72
CA ASN A 392 -29.26 5.65 -11.15
C ASN A 392 -30.06 5.09 -9.97
N ALA A 393 -30.58 3.88 -10.07
CA ALA A 393 -31.26 3.20 -8.96
C ALA A 393 -30.30 2.96 -7.77
N LEU A 394 -29.04 2.57 -8.05
CA LEU A 394 -28.02 2.40 -7.01
C LEU A 394 -27.70 3.71 -6.29
N VAL A 395 -27.55 4.83 -7.01
CA VAL A 395 -27.33 6.13 -6.37
C VAL A 395 -28.54 6.54 -5.53
N ALA A 396 -29.77 6.35 -6.03
CA ALA A 396 -30.99 6.66 -5.26
C ALA A 396 -31.02 5.86 -3.94
N LYS A 397 -30.72 4.56 -3.99
CA LYS A 397 -30.67 3.72 -2.78
C LYS A 397 -29.51 4.10 -1.86
N ALA A 398 -28.35 4.48 -2.40
CA ALA A 398 -27.25 4.98 -1.60
C ALA A 398 -27.61 6.25 -0.82
N VAL A 399 -28.29 7.20 -1.47
CA VAL A 399 -28.80 8.42 -0.80
C VAL A 399 -29.80 8.06 0.29
N GLU A 400 -30.74 7.16 0.01
CA GLU A 400 -31.72 6.69 1.00
C GLU A 400 -31.04 6.08 2.24
N VAL A 401 -30.06 5.18 2.01
CA VAL A 401 -29.30 4.52 3.10
C VAL A 401 -28.47 5.53 3.90
N CYS A 402 -27.78 6.46 3.25
CA CYS A 402 -26.99 7.46 3.94
C CYS A 402 -27.87 8.45 4.72
N SER A 403 -28.98 8.91 4.13
CA SER A 403 -29.92 9.79 4.82
C SER A 403 -30.58 9.13 6.03
N SER A 404 -30.93 7.84 5.96
CA SER A 404 -31.51 7.10 7.09
C SER A 404 -30.51 6.91 8.25
N LYS A 405 -29.20 6.97 7.98
CA LYS A 405 -28.13 6.92 8.97
C LYS A 405 -27.70 8.31 9.46
N HIS A 406 -28.38 9.37 9.04
CA HIS A 406 -28.04 10.77 9.35
C HIS A 406 -26.63 11.18 8.93
N GLU A 407 -26.12 10.58 7.85
CA GLU A 407 -24.86 11.01 7.26
C GLU A 407 -25.01 12.37 6.59
N GLU A 408 -24.06 13.28 6.82
CA GLU A 408 -24.17 14.65 6.33
C GLU A 408 -23.68 14.80 4.89
N TRP A 409 -22.65 14.05 4.52
CA TRP A 409 -21.98 14.21 3.24
C TRP A 409 -21.81 12.90 2.49
N LEU A 410 -22.19 12.90 1.20
CA LEU A 410 -21.90 11.81 0.27
C LEU A 410 -20.96 12.32 -0.83
N MET A 411 -19.82 11.65 -0.98
CA MET A 411 -18.80 12.00 -1.95
C MET A 411 -18.71 10.97 -3.07
N TYR A 412 -18.50 11.45 -4.31
CA TYR A 412 -18.29 10.58 -5.46
C TYR A 412 -17.08 11.00 -6.29
N ALA A 413 -15.86 10.72 -5.80
CA ALA A 413 -14.58 10.99 -6.48
C ALA A 413 -14.46 12.43 -7.06
N ARG A 414 -13.45 12.67 -7.91
CA ARG A 414 -13.17 13.98 -8.54
C ARG A 414 -14.08 14.24 -9.75
N MET A 415 -14.32 15.53 -10.05
CA MET A 415 -14.96 16.00 -11.29
C MET A 415 -13.94 16.69 -12.21
N GLY A 416 -14.26 16.79 -13.50
CA GLY A 416 -13.44 17.44 -14.52
C GLY A 416 -12.54 16.51 -15.33
N ASN A 417 -12.66 15.20 -15.13
CA ASN A 417 -11.86 14.21 -15.83
C ASN A 417 -12.59 13.45 -16.93
N HIS A 418 -13.93 13.38 -16.85
CA HIS A 418 -14.73 12.61 -17.79
C HIS A 418 -16.13 13.27 -17.97
N PRO A 419 -16.39 13.93 -19.10
CA PRO A 419 -17.60 14.75 -19.27
C PRO A 419 -18.92 14.01 -19.03
N SER A 420 -19.04 12.75 -19.49
CA SER A 420 -20.28 11.98 -19.30
C SER A 420 -20.49 11.58 -17.84
N LEU A 421 -19.39 11.22 -17.13
CA LEU A 421 -19.44 10.91 -15.70
C LEU A 421 -19.75 12.16 -14.87
N ASP A 422 -19.15 13.30 -15.22
CA ASP A 422 -19.43 14.57 -14.57
C ASP A 422 -20.90 14.96 -14.72
N LYS A 423 -21.48 14.77 -15.92
CA LYS A 423 -22.90 14.98 -16.18
C LYS A 423 -23.78 14.02 -15.37
N PHE A 424 -23.38 12.76 -15.25
CA PHE A 424 -24.08 11.78 -14.39
C PHE A 424 -24.09 12.23 -12.92
N LYS A 425 -22.94 12.68 -12.40
CA LYS A 425 -22.84 13.20 -11.03
C LYS A 425 -23.72 14.41 -10.82
N GLN A 426 -23.65 15.39 -11.71
CA GLN A 426 -24.46 16.61 -11.65
C GLN A 426 -25.98 16.29 -11.72
N SER A 427 -26.38 15.34 -12.57
CA SER A 427 -27.80 14.95 -12.67
C SER A 427 -28.31 14.29 -11.40
N ASN A 428 -27.45 13.73 -10.57
CA ASN A 428 -27.73 13.17 -9.25
C ASN A 428 -27.46 14.16 -8.10
N ALA A 429 -27.44 15.47 -8.41
CA ALA A 429 -27.25 16.58 -7.47
C ALA A 429 -25.87 16.69 -6.81
N PHE A 430 -24.84 15.94 -7.29
CA PHE A 430 -23.49 16.18 -6.82
C PHE A 430 -22.94 17.48 -7.40
N VAL A 431 -22.39 18.32 -6.55
CA VAL A 431 -21.75 19.57 -6.94
C VAL A 431 -20.23 19.41 -6.95
N LYS A 432 -19.57 20.16 -7.83
CA LYS A 432 -18.11 20.24 -7.84
C LYS A 432 -17.67 21.12 -6.67
N PHE A 433 -17.14 20.51 -5.63
CA PHE A 433 -16.65 21.20 -4.45
C PHE A 433 -15.12 21.39 -4.56
N PRO A 434 -14.61 22.64 -4.52
CA PRO A 434 -13.19 22.91 -4.60
C PRO A 434 -12.49 22.52 -3.30
N LEU A 435 -11.31 21.90 -3.41
CA LEU A 435 -10.44 21.56 -2.29
C LEU A 435 -9.04 22.08 -2.52
N THR A 436 -8.35 22.37 -1.44
CA THR A 436 -6.92 22.68 -1.46
C THR A 436 -6.13 21.39 -1.26
N ARG A 437 -5.22 21.12 -2.18
CA ARG A 437 -4.23 20.05 -2.02
C ARG A 437 -2.90 20.66 -1.58
N TYR A 438 -2.36 20.13 -0.51
CA TYR A 438 -1.03 20.52 -0.04
C TYR A 438 0.03 19.55 -0.51
N TYR A 439 1.22 20.09 -0.77
CA TYR A 439 2.43 19.36 -1.03
C TYR A 439 3.50 19.83 -0.05
N ALA A 440 3.80 18.99 0.94
CA ALA A 440 4.79 19.26 1.97
C ALA A 440 6.14 18.67 1.54
N PRO A 441 7.21 19.47 1.35
CA PRO A 441 8.53 18.95 1.03
C PRO A 441 9.16 18.33 2.27
N LEU A 442 9.50 17.05 2.21
CA LEU A 442 10.09 16.30 3.30
C LEU A 442 11.63 16.30 3.25
N THR A 443 12.21 16.46 2.06
CA THR A 443 13.65 16.45 1.81
C THR A 443 14.09 17.64 0.98
N ARG A 444 15.43 17.86 0.84
CA ARG A 444 15.98 18.85 -0.11
C ARG A 444 15.55 18.53 -1.54
N LYS A 445 15.54 17.26 -1.90
CA LYS A 445 15.07 16.72 -3.19
C LYS A 445 13.60 17.07 -3.45
N GLY A 446 12.74 16.87 -2.45
CA GLY A 446 11.34 17.26 -2.51
C GLY A 446 11.14 18.75 -2.73
N ARG A 447 11.95 19.61 -2.07
CA ARG A 447 11.92 21.06 -2.30
C ARG A 447 12.26 21.44 -3.74
N VAL A 448 13.29 20.83 -4.32
CA VAL A 448 13.66 21.03 -5.74
C VAL A 448 12.54 20.57 -6.65
N ALA A 449 11.97 19.38 -6.41
CA ALA A 449 10.87 18.83 -7.20
C ALA A 449 9.65 19.77 -7.21
N LEU A 450 9.29 20.33 -6.05
CA LEU A 450 8.16 21.27 -5.94
C LEU A 450 8.45 22.61 -6.63
N LYS A 451 9.68 23.14 -6.57
CA LYS A 451 10.08 24.33 -7.32
C LYS A 451 9.98 24.12 -8.85
N LEU A 452 10.33 22.93 -9.33
CA LEU A 452 10.21 22.55 -10.73
C LEU A 452 8.79 22.14 -11.15
N ARG A 453 7.80 22.28 -10.27
CA ARG A 453 6.41 21.84 -10.45
C ARG A 453 6.27 20.38 -10.91
N SER A 454 7.24 19.55 -10.60
CA SER A 454 7.29 18.14 -11.02
C SER A 454 6.24 17.24 -10.33
N GLN A 455 5.52 17.75 -9.32
CA GLN A 455 4.41 17.08 -8.63
C GLN A 455 3.13 17.06 -9.47
N VAL A 456 2.97 17.99 -10.42
CA VAL A 456 1.81 18.07 -11.28
C VAL A 456 1.93 17.00 -12.35
N GLU A 457 0.97 16.09 -12.44
CA GLU A 457 0.94 15.14 -13.55
C GLU A 457 0.68 15.91 -14.85
N MET A 458 1.42 15.56 -15.91
CA MET A 458 1.30 16.21 -17.22
C MET A 458 -0.16 16.34 -17.70
N LYS A 459 -0.97 15.29 -17.42
CA LYS A 459 -2.41 15.30 -17.74
C LYS A 459 -3.22 16.34 -16.93
N ASP A 460 -2.77 16.74 -15.74
CA ASP A 460 -3.44 17.73 -14.88
C ASP A 460 -2.90 19.14 -15.10
N ALA A 461 -1.69 19.25 -15.67
CA ALA A 461 -1.08 20.51 -16.07
C ALA A 461 -1.66 21.07 -17.39
N LEU A 462 -2.25 20.22 -18.24
CA LEU A 462 -2.80 20.61 -19.51
C LEU A 462 -4.17 21.29 -19.35
N PRO A 463 -4.41 22.45 -20.00
CA PRO A 463 -5.73 23.05 -20.09
C PRO A 463 -6.76 22.05 -20.64
N GLN A 464 -8.00 22.15 -20.17
CA GLN A 464 -9.08 21.23 -20.61
C GLN A 464 -9.25 21.20 -22.14
N ARG A 465 -9.03 22.33 -22.81
CA ARG A 465 -9.08 22.45 -24.28
C ARG A 465 -8.06 21.56 -24.99
N ILE A 466 -6.90 21.30 -24.37
CA ILE A 466 -5.86 20.42 -24.90
C ILE A 466 -6.07 18.98 -24.40
N LYS A 467 -6.50 18.84 -23.17
CA LYS A 467 -6.72 17.54 -22.52
C LYS A 467 -7.79 16.71 -23.22
N TYR A 468 -8.96 17.31 -23.52
CA TYR A 468 -10.09 16.57 -24.09
C TYR A 468 -9.80 15.95 -25.47
N PRO A 469 -9.13 16.62 -26.42
CA PRO A 469 -8.75 15.99 -27.68
C PRO A 469 -7.74 14.83 -27.53
N LEU A 470 -6.96 14.81 -26.45
CA LEU A 470 -5.97 13.74 -26.21
C LEU A 470 -6.59 12.49 -25.54
N ILE A 471 -7.77 12.58 -24.98
CA ILE A 471 -8.46 11.45 -24.34
C ILE A 471 -8.69 10.28 -25.31
N PRO A 472 -9.17 10.48 -26.56
CA PRO A 472 -9.35 9.39 -27.50
C PRO A 472 -8.04 8.66 -27.83
N LEU A 473 -6.92 9.39 -27.99
CA LEU A 473 -5.60 8.82 -28.24
C LEU A 473 -5.13 7.98 -27.04
N TYR A 474 -5.25 8.50 -25.83
CA TYR A 474 -4.92 7.76 -24.61
C TYR A 474 -5.77 6.49 -24.45
N ASN A 475 -7.07 6.58 -24.71
CA ASN A 475 -7.98 5.46 -24.67
C ASN A 475 -7.63 4.41 -25.75
N TRP A 476 -7.27 4.84 -26.94
CA TRP A 476 -6.80 3.94 -28.00
C TRP A 476 -5.54 3.19 -27.60
N ILE A 477 -4.53 3.87 -27.03
CA ILE A 477 -3.31 3.25 -26.51
C ILE A 477 -3.64 2.22 -25.41
N SER A 478 -4.52 2.58 -24.49
CA SER A 478 -4.95 1.71 -23.40
C SER A 478 -5.65 0.44 -23.92
N ARG A 479 -6.57 0.58 -24.86
CA ARG A 479 -7.27 -0.55 -25.53
C ARG A 479 -6.29 -1.46 -26.27
N THR A 480 -5.33 -0.87 -26.99
CA THR A 480 -4.32 -1.62 -27.74
C THR A 480 -3.45 -2.47 -26.80
N LYS A 481 -3.02 -1.90 -25.68
CA LYS A 481 -2.26 -2.64 -24.64
C LYS A 481 -3.07 -3.83 -24.07
N VAL A 482 -4.36 -3.65 -23.82
CA VAL A 482 -5.24 -4.74 -23.35
C VAL A 482 -5.38 -5.81 -24.42
N ARG A 483 -5.63 -5.45 -25.67
CA ARG A 483 -5.76 -6.40 -26.78
C ARG A 483 -4.48 -7.22 -26.99
N ILE A 484 -3.30 -6.58 -26.92
CA ILE A 484 -2.01 -7.28 -26.99
C ILE A 484 -1.86 -8.24 -25.82
N ARG A 485 -2.18 -7.81 -24.59
CA ARG A 485 -2.07 -8.65 -23.39
C ARG A 485 -3.03 -9.86 -23.42
N LEU A 486 -4.21 -9.70 -23.98
CA LEU A 486 -5.18 -10.80 -24.16
C LEU A 486 -4.72 -11.79 -25.24
N ARG A 487 -4.14 -11.30 -26.36
CA ARG A 487 -3.59 -12.16 -27.44
C ARG A 487 -2.34 -12.95 -27.00
N LEU A 488 -1.60 -12.48 -26.00
CA LEU A 488 -0.42 -13.19 -25.47
C LEU A 488 -0.79 -14.21 -24.38
N LYS A 489 -2.06 -14.30 -23.98
CA LYS A 489 -2.58 -15.28 -23.01
C LYS A 489 -3.38 -16.40 -23.66
N THR A 490 -3.72 -16.26 -24.95
CA THR A 490 -4.25 -17.33 -25.83
C THR A 490 -3.11 -17.94 -26.65
#